data_989acccd86d43a26955aab3b6a3b8caf
#
_entry.id   989acccd86d43a26955aab3b6a3b8caf
#
_cell.length_a   1.000
_cell.length_b   1.000
_cell.length_c   1.000
_cell.angle_alpha   90.00
_cell.angle_beta   90.00
_cell.angle_gamma   90.00
#
_symmetry.space_group_name_H-M   'P 1'
#
loop_
_entity.id
_entity.type
_entity.pdbx_description
1 polymer ?
#
loop_
_entity_poly.entity_id
_entity_poly.type
_entity_poly.pdbx_seq_one_letter_code
_entity_poly.pdbx_strand_id
1 'polypeptide(L)'
;MTKENKSLKIKTSSRRKFFKTAAKAGAVAAATVAMPNIARADGHVTLKMQAAWPSGANIFFEMAGDYCNMVKEMSGGSLKIDLQPVGSVVKTSEIGAAVSDGNLDMGHWVTAYWYGKNPAASLFGTGPSYGMSSQEVMGWMEYGGGRKLYDETLAKVGYDYIGFFHMPMPAQPFGWFKKNVTKVS
;
A
#
# COMPACT_ATOMS: atom_id res chain seq x y z
N MET A 1 21.32 0.36 72.13
CA MET A 1 20.65 -0.45 71.08
C MET A 1 21.23 -0.04 69.72
N THR A 2 22.26 -0.77 69.32
CA THR A 2 23.06 -0.46 68.13
C THR A 2 22.53 -1.36 66.98
N LYS A 3 21.97 -0.76 65.90
CA LYS A 3 21.53 -1.48 64.73
C LYS A 3 22.71 -1.72 63.79
N GLU A 4 23.00 -2.99 63.59
CA GLU A 4 24.03 -3.50 62.73
C GLU A 4 23.61 -3.31 61.24
N ASN A 5 24.46 -2.59 60.51
CA ASN A 5 24.26 -2.27 59.09
C ASN A 5 24.87 -3.38 58.24
N LYS A 6 24.01 -4.27 57.69
CA LYS A 6 24.43 -5.42 56.88
C LYS A 6 24.69 -4.93 55.45
N SER A 7 25.94 -4.68 55.15
CA SER A 7 26.43 -4.34 53.80
C SER A 7 26.23 -5.52 52.84
N LEU A 8 25.40 -5.36 51.85
CA LEU A 8 25.23 -6.30 50.72
C LEU A 8 26.44 -6.19 49.76
N LYS A 9 27.33 -7.19 49.85
CA LYS A 9 28.42 -7.33 48.88
C LYS A 9 27.85 -7.82 47.54
N ILE A 10 27.77 -6.90 46.58
CA ILE A 10 27.47 -7.25 45.18
C ILE A 10 28.70 -7.97 44.60
N LYS A 11 28.54 -9.29 44.32
CA LYS A 11 29.54 -10.08 43.61
C LYS A 11 29.61 -9.61 42.14
N THR A 12 30.57 -8.81 41.83
CA THR A 12 30.90 -8.46 40.42
C THR A 12 31.43 -9.73 39.73
N SER A 13 30.62 -10.33 38.89
CA SER A 13 31.06 -11.45 38.03
C SER A 13 32.08 -10.90 37.03
N SER A 14 33.32 -11.42 37.08
CA SER A 14 34.40 -10.99 36.17
C SER A 14 34.04 -11.25 34.72
N ARG A 15 34.10 -10.25 33.88
CA ARG A 15 33.89 -10.32 32.43
C ARG A 15 34.62 -11.50 31.77
N ARG A 16 35.81 -11.84 32.27
CA ARG A 16 36.61 -12.99 31.84
C ARG A 16 35.93 -14.34 32.10
N LYS A 17 35.16 -14.51 33.19
CA LYS A 17 34.41 -15.74 33.48
C LYS A 17 33.23 -15.84 32.53
N PHE A 18 32.53 -14.74 32.21
CA PHE A 18 31.43 -14.72 31.28
C PHE A 18 31.86 -15.16 29.87
N PHE A 19 32.97 -14.64 29.36
CA PHE A 19 33.48 -15.03 28.03
C PHE A 19 33.97 -16.48 27.96
N LYS A 20 34.55 -17.01 29.02
CA LYS A 20 34.93 -18.43 29.08
C LYS A 20 33.75 -19.39 29.13
N THR A 21 32.65 -19.01 29.77
CA THR A 21 31.41 -19.77 29.78
C THR A 21 30.66 -19.64 28.45
N ALA A 22 30.64 -18.47 27.83
CA ALA A 22 30.07 -18.24 26.53
C ALA A 22 30.82 -19.01 25.41
N ALA A 23 32.15 -19.09 25.49
CA ALA A 23 32.94 -19.85 24.51
C ALA A 23 32.72 -21.36 24.62
N LYS A 24 32.44 -21.92 25.80
CA LYS A 24 32.11 -23.33 25.97
C LYS A 24 30.67 -23.65 25.54
N ALA A 25 29.74 -22.72 25.72
CA ALA A 25 28.34 -22.87 25.24
C ALA A 25 28.26 -22.66 23.71
N GLY A 26 29.11 -21.78 23.15
CA GLY A 26 29.15 -21.52 21.73
C GLY A 26 29.64 -22.67 20.85
N ALA A 27 30.50 -23.54 21.41
CA ALA A 27 31.03 -24.69 20.66
C ALA A 27 29.99 -25.83 20.48
N VAL A 28 28.96 -25.88 21.32
CA VAL A 28 27.85 -26.85 21.19
C VAL A 28 26.68 -26.24 20.39
N ALA A 29 26.55 -24.90 20.41
CA ALA A 29 25.53 -24.17 19.66
C ALA A 29 25.90 -23.88 18.22
N ALA A 30 27.19 -23.99 17.85
CA ALA A 30 27.64 -23.79 16.46
C ALA A 30 27.19 -24.90 15.49
N ALA A 31 26.64 -26.02 16.03
CA ALA A 31 26.08 -27.10 15.20
C ALA A 31 24.58 -26.89 14.90
N THR A 32 23.92 -25.86 15.49
CA THR A 32 22.49 -25.58 15.29
C THR A 32 22.18 -24.08 15.25
N VAL A 33 23.12 -23.24 14.83
CA VAL A 33 22.67 -22.06 14.11
C VAL A 33 22.24 -22.61 12.75
N ALA A 34 21.06 -23.23 12.72
CA ALA A 34 20.25 -23.18 11.54
C ALA A 34 20.36 -21.71 11.10
N MET A 35 21.10 -21.43 10.02
CA MET A 35 20.85 -20.23 9.23
C MET A 35 19.35 -20.10 9.25
N PRO A 36 18.76 -18.89 9.51
CA PRO A 36 17.36 -18.74 9.23
C PRO A 36 17.27 -19.32 7.81
N ASN A 37 16.66 -20.49 7.70
CA ASN A 37 16.03 -20.85 6.47
C ASN A 37 15.19 -19.61 6.24
N ILE A 38 15.71 -18.69 5.42
CA ILE A 38 14.84 -17.97 4.56
C ILE A 38 14.14 -19.16 3.93
N ALA A 39 12.97 -19.50 4.48
CA ALA A 39 12.05 -20.36 3.81
C ALA A 39 11.95 -19.63 2.47
N ARG A 40 12.71 -20.07 1.47
CA ARG A 40 12.27 -19.98 0.13
C ARG A 40 10.99 -20.77 0.19
N ALA A 41 9.92 -20.04 0.53
CA ALA A 41 8.62 -20.46 0.16
C ALA A 41 8.78 -20.65 -1.35
N ASP A 42 8.88 -21.89 -1.79
CA ASP A 42 8.57 -22.29 -3.17
C ASP A 42 7.09 -21.98 -3.43
N GLY A 43 6.51 -21.07 -2.64
CA GLY A 43 5.16 -20.62 -2.68
C GLY A 43 5.06 -19.36 -3.54
N HIS A 44 4.51 -19.54 -4.72
CA HIS A 44 3.97 -18.40 -5.47
C HIS A 44 2.97 -17.68 -4.59
N VAL A 45 3.20 -16.40 -4.31
CA VAL A 45 2.25 -15.54 -3.62
C VAL A 45 1.21 -15.07 -4.64
N THR A 46 -0.06 -15.27 -4.34
CA THR A 46 -1.15 -14.73 -5.16
C THR A 46 -1.91 -13.70 -4.35
N LEU A 47 -1.94 -12.45 -4.85
CA LEU A 47 -2.70 -11.34 -4.27
C LEU A 47 -4.03 -11.20 -5.01
N LYS A 48 -5.11 -10.98 -4.28
CA LYS A 48 -6.44 -10.70 -4.85
C LYS A 48 -6.61 -9.21 -5.05
N MET A 49 -6.88 -8.81 -6.28
CA MET A 49 -7.12 -7.41 -6.66
C MET A 49 -8.47 -7.29 -7.34
N GLN A 50 -9.31 -6.36 -6.90
CA GLN A 50 -10.52 -6.02 -7.64
C GLN A 50 -10.39 -4.66 -8.30
N ALA A 51 -10.73 -4.59 -9.59
CA ALA A 51 -10.87 -3.34 -10.32
C ALA A 51 -12.30 -2.79 -10.23
N ALA A 52 -12.41 -1.47 -10.33
CA ALA A 52 -13.71 -0.78 -10.43
C ALA A 52 -14.32 -0.84 -11.85
N TRP A 53 -13.69 -1.54 -12.77
CA TRP A 53 -13.99 -1.57 -14.20
C TRP A 53 -14.43 -2.95 -14.65
N PRO A 54 -15.30 -3.03 -15.68
CA PRO A 54 -15.68 -4.31 -16.26
C PRO A 54 -14.51 -4.94 -17.02
N SER A 55 -14.48 -6.27 -17.06
CA SER A 55 -13.59 -7.00 -17.96
C SER A 55 -14.06 -6.81 -19.43
N GLY A 56 -13.13 -6.98 -20.36
CA GLY A 56 -13.37 -6.79 -21.79
C GLY A 56 -12.75 -5.50 -22.31
N ALA A 57 -13.26 -4.91 -23.37
CA ALA A 57 -12.71 -3.72 -24.02
C ALA A 57 -12.84 -2.44 -23.16
N ASN A 58 -12.18 -2.44 -22.01
CA ASN A 58 -12.13 -1.32 -21.08
C ASN A 58 -10.67 -0.99 -20.77
N ILE A 59 -10.21 0.17 -21.24
CA ILE A 59 -8.82 0.60 -21.12
C ILE A 59 -8.30 0.57 -19.66
N PHE A 60 -9.13 0.90 -18.67
CA PHE A 60 -8.71 0.91 -17.27
C PHE A 60 -8.49 -0.50 -16.74
N PHE A 61 -9.31 -1.46 -17.17
CA PHE A 61 -9.13 -2.85 -16.80
C PHE A 61 -7.92 -3.48 -17.51
N GLU A 62 -7.71 -3.14 -18.78
CA GLU A 62 -6.54 -3.59 -19.56
C GLU A 62 -5.24 -3.08 -18.95
N MET A 63 -5.16 -1.80 -18.60
CA MET A 63 -3.97 -1.24 -17.94
C MET A 63 -3.72 -1.84 -16.55
N ALA A 64 -4.77 -2.17 -15.80
CA ALA A 64 -4.60 -2.92 -14.56
C ALA A 64 -4.05 -4.34 -14.83
N GLY A 65 -4.48 -4.98 -15.91
CA GLY A 65 -3.96 -6.26 -16.38
C GLY A 65 -2.49 -6.19 -16.77
N ASP A 66 -2.08 -5.15 -17.49
CA ASP A 66 -0.69 -4.91 -17.87
C ASP A 66 0.20 -4.74 -16.63
N TYR A 67 -0.26 -3.99 -15.64
CA TYR A 67 0.42 -3.90 -14.35
C TYR A 67 0.60 -5.28 -13.69
N CYS A 68 -0.45 -6.09 -13.65
CA CYS A 68 -0.39 -7.43 -13.07
C CYS A 68 0.62 -8.34 -13.80
N ASN A 69 0.65 -8.25 -15.12
CA ASN A 69 1.60 -8.99 -15.96
C ASN A 69 3.03 -8.52 -15.72
N MET A 70 3.27 -7.21 -15.65
CA MET A 70 4.58 -6.64 -15.37
C MET A 70 5.12 -7.10 -13.99
N VAL A 71 4.28 -7.07 -12.96
CA VAL A 71 4.66 -7.56 -11.62
C VAL A 71 5.03 -9.04 -11.66
N LYS A 72 4.26 -9.86 -12.37
CA LYS A 72 4.54 -11.29 -12.56
C LYS A 72 5.87 -11.52 -13.26
N GLU A 73 6.15 -10.78 -14.32
CA GLU A 73 7.41 -10.89 -15.09
C GLU A 73 8.61 -10.43 -14.23
N MET A 74 8.51 -9.27 -13.59
CA MET A 74 9.58 -8.73 -12.73
C MET A 74 9.90 -9.63 -11.54
N SER A 75 8.91 -10.35 -11.01
CA SER A 75 9.09 -11.29 -9.91
C SER A 75 9.54 -12.68 -10.35
N GLY A 76 9.76 -12.91 -11.65
CA GLY A 76 10.02 -14.25 -12.18
C GLY A 76 8.88 -15.23 -11.93
N GLY A 77 7.65 -14.74 -11.79
CA GLY A 77 6.44 -15.52 -11.52
C GLY A 77 6.19 -15.86 -10.05
N SER A 78 7.07 -15.45 -9.13
CA SER A 78 6.89 -15.69 -7.70
C SER A 78 5.73 -14.89 -7.08
N LEU A 79 5.38 -13.74 -7.68
CA LEU A 79 4.24 -12.92 -7.29
C LEU A 79 3.22 -12.87 -8.44
N LYS A 80 2.00 -13.25 -8.15
CA LYS A 80 0.87 -13.19 -9.07
C LYS A 80 -0.22 -12.32 -8.48
N ILE A 81 -0.84 -11.49 -9.30
CA ILE A 81 -2.04 -10.73 -8.94
C ILE A 81 -3.23 -11.32 -9.68
N ASP A 82 -4.23 -11.76 -8.93
CA ASP A 82 -5.50 -12.26 -9.45
C ASP A 82 -6.46 -11.08 -9.60
N LEU A 83 -6.54 -10.55 -10.83
CA LEU A 83 -7.32 -9.36 -11.16
C LEU A 83 -8.78 -9.74 -11.40
N GLN A 84 -9.67 -9.22 -10.56
CA GLN A 84 -11.11 -9.41 -10.63
C GLN A 84 -11.79 -8.17 -11.21
N PRO A 85 -12.80 -8.32 -12.07
CA PRO A 85 -13.58 -7.20 -12.59
C PRO A 85 -14.52 -6.61 -11.53
N VAL A 86 -15.15 -5.50 -11.89
CA VAL A 86 -16.13 -4.80 -11.05
C VAL A 86 -17.22 -5.74 -10.54
N GLY A 87 -17.53 -5.64 -9.25
CA GLY A 87 -18.62 -6.38 -8.62
C GLY A 87 -18.34 -7.86 -8.34
N SER A 88 -17.13 -8.35 -8.58
CA SER A 88 -16.79 -9.76 -8.31
C SER A 88 -16.72 -10.11 -6.83
N VAL A 89 -16.26 -9.20 -6.00
CA VAL A 89 -16.10 -9.39 -4.55
C VAL A 89 -16.99 -8.40 -3.79
N VAL A 90 -16.83 -7.10 -4.06
CA VAL A 90 -17.59 -6.03 -3.41
C VAL A 90 -18.08 -5.01 -4.45
N LYS A 91 -19.00 -4.15 -4.05
CA LYS A 91 -19.42 -3.00 -4.87
C LYS A 91 -18.26 -2.01 -5.03
N THR A 92 -18.26 -1.27 -6.14
CA THR A 92 -17.20 -0.29 -6.46
C THR A 92 -16.92 0.69 -5.32
N SER A 93 -17.94 1.20 -4.65
CA SER A 93 -17.81 2.13 -3.52
C SER A 93 -17.20 1.50 -2.26
N GLU A 94 -17.14 0.18 -2.19
CA GLU A 94 -16.68 -0.60 -1.03
C GLU A 94 -15.25 -1.16 -1.21
N ILE A 95 -14.64 -1.02 -2.40
CA ILE A 95 -13.30 -1.57 -2.68
C ILE A 95 -12.27 -1.05 -1.67
N GLY A 96 -12.26 0.25 -1.39
CA GLY A 96 -11.32 0.82 -0.42
C GLY A 96 -11.50 0.29 0.99
N ALA A 97 -12.74 0.07 1.44
CA ALA A 97 -13.00 -0.56 2.72
C ALA A 97 -12.54 -2.02 2.73
N ALA A 98 -12.83 -2.76 1.66
CA ALA A 98 -12.45 -4.17 1.55
C ALA A 98 -10.92 -4.38 1.56
N VAL A 99 -10.14 -3.45 1.01
CA VAL A 99 -8.68 -3.47 1.10
C VAL A 99 -8.22 -3.13 2.51
N SER A 100 -8.79 -2.09 3.12
CA SER A 100 -8.48 -1.69 4.48
C SER A 100 -8.78 -2.79 5.51
N ASP A 101 -9.86 -3.54 5.29
CA ASP A 101 -10.29 -4.64 6.17
C ASP A 101 -9.60 -5.98 5.86
N GLY A 102 -8.74 -6.04 4.83
CA GLY A 102 -8.02 -7.25 4.42
C GLY A 102 -8.88 -8.28 3.68
N ASN A 103 -10.08 -7.93 3.23
CA ASN A 103 -10.93 -8.80 2.39
C ASN A 103 -10.42 -8.88 0.93
N LEU A 104 -9.71 -7.84 0.51
CA LEU A 104 -8.92 -7.76 -0.72
C LEU A 104 -7.50 -7.36 -0.36
N ASP A 105 -6.52 -7.93 -1.05
CA ASP A 105 -5.12 -7.53 -0.89
C ASP A 105 -4.83 -6.22 -1.61
N MET A 106 -5.52 -5.97 -2.71
CA MET A 106 -5.33 -4.81 -3.58
C MET A 106 -6.65 -4.36 -4.21
N GLY A 107 -6.67 -3.12 -4.66
CA GLY A 107 -7.79 -2.58 -5.42
C GLY A 107 -7.32 -1.57 -6.47
N HIS A 108 -8.02 -1.48 -7.58
CA HIS A 108 -7.81 -0.49 -8.63
C HIS A 108 -9.10 0.27 -8.90
N TRP A 109 -9.16 1.52 -8.41
CA TRP A 109 -10.37 2.35 -8.46
C TRP A 109 -10.03 3.84 -8.45
N VAL A 110 -11.06 4.69 -8.51
CA VAL A 110 -10.95 6.15 -8.43
C VAL A 110 -11.47 6.64 -7.08
N THR A 111 -10.72 7.50 -6.43
CA THR A 111 -11.06 8.10 -5.13
C THR A 111 -12.30 8.99 -5.18
N ALA A 112 -12.75 9.39 -6.36
CA ALA A 112 -14.02 10.09 -6.54
C ALA A 112 -15.23 9.36 -5.96
N TYR A 113 -15.18 8.03 -5.88
CA TYR A 113 -16.24 7.21 -5.26
C TYR A 113 -16.38 7.41 -3.75
N TRP A 114 -15.44 8.10 -3.12
CA TRP A 114 -15.50 8.42 -1.68
C TRP A 114 -16.06 9.81 -1.39
N TYR A 115 -16.59 10.51 -2.38
CA TYR A 115 -17.17 11.82 -2.19
C TYR A 115 -18.14 11.89 -0.98
N GLY A 116 -18.96 10.86 -0.82
CA GLY A 116 -19.90 10.77 0.30
C GLY A 116 -19.24 10.59 1.67
N LYS A 117 -17.96 10.14 1.72
CA LYS A 117 -17.20 10.01 2.97
C LYS A 117 -16.36 11.25 3.25
N ASN A 118 -15.68 11.74 2.24
CA ASN A 118 -14.86 12.94 2.30
C ASN A 118 -14.79 13.60 0.92
N PRO A 119 -15.39 14.78 0.72
CA PRO A 119 -15.37 15.48 -0.56
C PRO A 119 -13.95 15.75 -1.10
N ALA A 120 -12.97 15.97 -0.22
CA ALA A 120 -11.58 16.19 -0.63
C ALA A 120 -10.97 14.96 -1.34
N ALA A 121 -11.44 13.76 -1.04
CA ALA A 121 -10.96 12.53 -1.68
C ALA A 121 -11.21 12.53 -3.20
N SER A 122 -12.32 13.13 -3.65
CA SER A 122 -12.66 13.19 -5.07
C SER A 122 -11.67 14.04 -5.89
N LEU A 123 -10.99 14.99 -5.26
CA LEU A 123 -10.03 15.87 -5.92
C LEU A 123 -8.76 15.11 -6.38
N PHE A 124 -8.45 13.99 -5.76
CA PHE A 124 -7.32 13.13 -6.17
C PHE A 124 -7.65 12.20 -7.35
N GLY A 125 -8.93 12.00 -7.66
CA GLY A 125 -9.36 11.13 -8.75
C GLY A 125 -9.59 11.91 -10.05
N THR A 126 -10.64 12.69 -10.07
CA THR A 126 -11.14 13.39 -11.26
C THR A 126 -11.38 14.88 -10.99
N GLY A 127 -10.70 15.42 -10.00
CA GLY A 127 -10.85 16.81 -9.59
C GLY A 127 -10.45 17.81 -10.67
N PRO A 128 -10.85 19.07 -10.52
CA PRO A 128 -10.41 20.13 -11.39
C PRO A 128 -8.90 20.31 -11.20
N SER A 129 -8.14 19.92 -12.22
CA SER A 129 -6.67 20.05 -12.18
C SER A 129 -6.19 21.49 -12.44
N TYR A 130 -7.10 22.44 -12.55
CA TYR A 130 -6.81 23.87 -12.79
C TYR A 130 -5.87 24.11 -13.96
N GLY A 131 -6.01 23.32 -15.02
CA GLY A 131 -5.19 23.38 -16.23
C GLY A 131 -3.92 22.54 -16.20
N MET A 132 -3.66 21.81 -15.14
CA MET A 132 -2.53 20.87 -15.10
C MET A 132 -2.74 19.70 -16.07
N SER A 133 -1.70 19.35 -16.79
CA SER A 133 -1.63 18.12 -17.57
C SER A 133 -1.50 16.88 -16.65
N SER A 134 -1.70 15.70 -17.21
CA SER A 134 -1.51 14.43 -16.48
C SER A 134 -0.11 14.31 -15.87
N GLN A 135 0.93 14.74 -16.60
CA GLN A 135 2.30 14.70 -16.11
C GLN A 135 2.54 15.69 -14.97
N GLU A 136 1.94 16.88 -15.03
CA GLU A 136 2.04 17.87 -13.96
C GLU A 136 1.32 17.39 -12.70
N VAL A 137 0.16 16.74 -12.83
CA VAL A 137 -0.53 16.10 -11.68
C VAL A 137 0.33 15.01 -11.07
N MET A 138 0.96 14.15 -11.87
CA MET A 138 1.91 13.15 -11.38
C MET A 138 3.11 13.79 -10.68
N GLY A 139 3.70 14.81 -11.28
CA GLY A 139 4.79 15.59 -10.69
C GLY A 139 4.40 16.20 -9.35
N TRP A 140 3.20 16.75 -9.25
CA TRP A 140 2.67 17.28 -8.00
C TRP A 140 2.46 16.17 -6.96
N MET A 141 1.93 15.02 -7.34
CA MET A 141 1.75 13.88 -6.43
C MET A 141 3.09 13.41 -5.85
N GLU A 142 4.13 13.29 -6.68
CA GLU A 142 5.42 12.74 -6.25
C GLU A 142 6.34 13.79 -5.58
N TYR A 143 6.34 15.04 -6.06
CA TYR A 143 7.31 16.06 -5.66
C TYR A 143 6.68 17.32 -5.08
N GLY A 144 5.39 17.55 -5.31
CA GLY A 144 4.68 18.77 -4.95
C GLY A 144 3.88 18.69 -3.64
N GLY A 145 4.00 17.59 -2.90
CA GLY A 145 3.27 17.38 -1.64
C GLY A 145 1.90 16.71 -1.79
N GLY A 146 1.48 16.36 -3.00
CA GLY A 146 0.20 15.69 -3.27
C GLY A 146 0.08 14.37 -2.52
N ARG A 147 1.15 13.58 -2.46
CA ARG A 147 1.20 12.33 -1.72
C ARG A 147 0.88 12.51 -0.24
N LYS A 148 1.48 13.49 0.41
CA LYS A 148 1.23 13.79 1.81
C LYS A 148 -0.24 14.14 2.06
N LEU A 149 -0.83 14.99 1.21
CA LEU A 149 -2.24 15.35 1.32
C LEU A 149 -3.17 14.16 1.07
N TYR A 150 -2.79 13.27 0.15
CA TYR A 150 -3.51 12.03 -0.10
C TYR A 150 -3.52 11.13 1.14
N ASP A 151 -2.37 10.89 1.76
CA ASP A 151 -2.23 10.06 2.96
C ASP A 151 -3.02 10.66 4.14
N GLU A 152 -2.98 11.99 4.33
CA GLU A 152 -3.82 12.69 5.31
C GLU A 152 -5.33 12.52 5.03
N THR A 153 -5.72 12.47 3.77
CA THR A 153 -7.10 12.25 3.36
C THR A 153 -7.54 10.82 3.63
N LEU A 154 -6.68 9.83 3.34
CA LEU A 154 -6.92 8.42 3.68
C LEU A 154 -7.16 8.25 5.19
N ALA A 155 -6.31 8.84 6.01
CA ALA A 155 -6.44 8.78 7.46
C ALA A 155 -7.78 9.39 7.93
N LYS A 156 -8.23 10.49 7.32
CA LYS A 156 -9.53 11.12 7.65
C LYS A 156 -10.72 10.30 7.18
N VAL A 157 -10.58 9.53 6.10
CA VAL A 157 -11.61 8.59 5.63
C VAL A 157 -11.66 7.34 6.52
N GLY A 158 -10.61 7.08 7.30
CA GLY A 158 -10.48 5.93 8.20
C GLY A 158 -10.02 4.66 7.47
N TYR A 159 -9.27 4.80 6.39
CA TYR A 159 -8.70 3.68 5.66
C TYR A 159 -7.22 3.48 6.00
N ASP A 160 -6.85 2.22 6.19
CA ASP A 160 -5.48 1.78 6.50
C ASP A 160 -4.94 0.94 5.32
N TYR A 161 -4.37 1.61 4.32
CA TYR A 161 -3.63 1.00 3.23
C TYR A 161 -2.69 2.01 2.55
N ILE A 162 -1.76 1.52 1.77
CA ILE A 162 -0.85 2.35 0.97
C ILE A 162 -1.47 2.54 -0.41
N GLY A 163 -1.73 3.81 -0.78
CA GLY A 163 -2.22 4.16 -2.11
C GLY A 163 -1.08 4.53 -3.06
N PHE A 164 -1.15 4.11 -4.30
CA PHE A 164 -0.27 4.53 -5.37
C PHE A 164 -1.06 5.21 -6.46
N PHE A 165 -0.53 6.31 -6.96
CA PHE A 165 -1.13 7.00 -8.08
C PHE A 165 -0.81 6.24 -9.36
N HIS A 166 -1.83 5.75 -10.01
CA HIS A 166 -1.73 4.98 -11.25
C HIS A 166 -2.70 5.56 -12.27
N MET A 167 -2.29 5.69 -13.51
CA MET A 167 -3.10 6.23 -14.60
C MET A 167 -3.59 7.67 -14.37
N PRO A 168 -2.72 8.67 -14.52
CA PRO A 168 -3.16 10.05 -14.51
C PRO A 168 -4.16 10.30 -15.65
N MET A 169 -5.35 10.76 -15.27
CA MET A 169 -6.40 11.04 -16.24
C MET A 169 -6.01 12.24 -17.13
N PRO A 170 -6.29 12.17 -18.42
CA PRO A 170 -6.17 13.36 -19.28
C PRO A 170 -7.19 14.42 -18.87
N ALA A 171 -7.01 15.64 -19.40
CA ALA A 171 -7.97 16.72 -19.20
C ALA A 171 -9.38 16.27 -19.56
N GLN A 172 -10.30 16.43 -18.63
CA GLN A 172 -11.69 16.06 -18.85
C GLN A 172 -12.40 17.11 -19.69
N PRO A 173 -13.32 16.74 -20.58
CA PRO A 173 -14.17 17.71 -21.27
C PRO A 173 -15.02 18.45 -20.23
N PHE A 174 -15.23 19.74 -20.46
CA PHE A 174 -16.03 20.58 -19.57
C PHE A 174 -17.46 20.05 -19.38
N GLY A 175 -18.01 19.39 -20.39
CA GLY A 175 -19.31 18.75 -20.34
C GLY A 175 -19.82 18.34 -21.71
N TRP A 176 -20.95 17.66 -21.70
CA TRP A 176 -21.69 17.23 -22.90
C TRP A 176 -22.97 18.04 -23.00
N PHE A 177 -23.05 18.88 -24.02
CA PHE A 177 -24.18 19.80 -24.19
C PHE A 177 -24.91 19.53 -25.50
N LYS A 178 -26.24 19.60 -25.47
CA LYS A 178 -27.07 19.52 -26.69
C LYS A 178 -26.97 20.77 -27.57
N LYS A 179 -26.46 21.87 -27.03
CA LYS A 179 -26.26 23.13 -27.72
C LYS A 179 -24.82 23.57 -27.56
N ASN A 180 -24.34 24.35 -28.54
CA ASN A 180 -23.02 24.95 -28.42
C ASN A 180 -23.01 25.99 -27.30
N VAL A 181 -22.21 25.77 -26.25
CA VAL A 181 -22.06 26.68 -25.11
C VAL A 181 -20.78 27.47 -25.33
N THR A 182 -20.93 28.74 -25.67
CA THR A 182 -19.80 29.63 -25.98
C THR A 182 -19.55 30.71 -24.90
N LYS A 183 -20.42 30.78 -23.90
CA LYS A 183 -20.34 31.80 -22.83
C LYS A 183 -20.84 31.20 -21.54
N VAL A 184 -20.22 31.59 -20.43
CA VAL A 184 -20.75 31.42 -19.08
C VAL A 184 -21.59 32.66 -18.81
N SER A 185 -22.89 32.48 -18.65
CA SER A 185 -23.84 33.55 -18.27
C SER A 185 -23.94 33.64 -16.77
#